data_98b0309aac73e490a98f01eaf3c41b6d
#
_entry.id   98b0309aac73e490a98f01eaf3c41b6d
#
_cell.length_a   1.000
_cell.length_b   1.000
_cell.length_c   1.000
_cell.angle_alpha   90.00
_cell.angle_beta   90.00
_cell.angle_gamma   90.00
#
_symmetry.space_group_name_H-M   'P 1'
#
loop_
_entity.id
_entity.type
_entity.pdbx_description
1 polymer ?
#
loop_
_entity_poly.entity_id
_entity_poly.type
_entity_poly.pdbx_seq_one_letter_code
_entity_poly.pdbx_strand_id
1 'polypeptide(L)'
;MKFESSIQAKSLTDQVYALLERNISEGRMKPGERIREKDLSQRLGISRTPIREALLKLEMAGVVVCNSRRSYNVRILTAVDVSEIFEMLGILEGAAVSSFAQEITEEELALLEQYNQKMAETAKAGDFHAFGGWNEKFHDVLLSKSRNRSLREVCDSIRRRIYVFPVRPGSVMSLIGQSVREHVEIIRLARAKDWAALGAYFRDVHWNYHSHLPYVEEVYAGTPAGSSEAAKPLPLRRRSTRGSSVSTTKGKRKKQIAVVKS
;
A
#
# COMPACT_ATOMS: atom_id res chain seq x y z
N MET A 1 15.99 10.20 -34.41
CA MET A 1 14.87 11.06 -34.06
C MET A 1 14.95 11.30 -32.56
N LYS A 2 15.37 12.51 -32.10
CA LYS A 2 15.43 12.85 -30.68
C LYS A 2 14.06 13.43 -30.29
N PHE A 3 13.29 12.70 -29.48
CA PHE A 3 12.11 13.27 -28.85
C PHE A 3 12.53 13.97 -27.57
N GLU A 4 12.41 15.28 -27.52
CA GLU A 4 12.40 16.01 -26.26
C GLU A 4 11.00 15.81 -25.64
N SER A 5 10.94 14.97 -24.62
CA SER A 5 9.71 14.72 -23.87
C SER A 5 9.65 15.67 -22.68
N SER A 6 8.95 16.76 -22.82
CA SER A 6 8.62 17.67 -21.72
C SER A 6 7.14 18.05 -21.73
N ILE A 7 6.27 17.08 -21.45
CA ILE A 7 4.92 17.38 -21.00
C ILE A 7 4.62 16.42 -19.84
N GLN A 8 5.01 16.79 -18.61
CA GLN A 8 4.54 16.15 -17.39
C GLN A 8 3.24 16.80 -16.91
N ALA A 9 2.23 16.82 -17.73
CA ALA A 9 0.87 16.97 -17.24
C ALA A 9 0.48 15.62 -16.62
N LYS A 10 0.07 15.61 -15.32
CA LYS A 10 -0.50 14.41 -14.70
C LYS A 10 -1.58 13.85 -15.61
N SER A 11 -1.53 12.56 -15.92
CA SER A 11 -2.53 11.92 -16.75
C SER A 11 -3.92 12.12 -16.13
N LEU A 12 -4.96 12.09 -16.96
CA LEU A 12 -6.33 12.20 -16.46
C LEU A 12 -6.65 11.04 -15.48
N THR A 13 -6.09 9.88 -15.71
CA THR A 13 -6.13 8.73 -14.79
C THR A 13 -5.55 9.06 -13.42
N ASP A 14 -4.37 9.72 -13.37
CA ASP A 14 -3.73 10.08 -12.12
C ASP A 14 -4.47 11.20 -11.38
N GLN A 15 -5.10 12.12 -12.13
CA GLN A 15 -5.96 13.16 -11.54
C GLN A 15 -7.21 12.54 -10.90
N VAL A 16 -7.85 11.58 -11.58
CA VAL A 16 -9.02 10.85 -11.04
C VAL A 16 -8.62 10.01 -9.83
N TYR A 17 -7.49 9.32 -9.89
CA TYR A 17 -6.94 8.57 -8.76
C TYR A 17 -6.78 9.47 -7.53
N ALA A 18 -6.06 10.58 -7.65
CA ALA A 18 -5.82 11.52 -6.56
C ALA A 18 -7.12 12.16 -6.04
N LEU A 19 -8.09 12.44 -6.92
CA LEU A 19 -9.39 12.96 -6.53
C LEU A 19 -10.18 11.95 -5.68
N LEU A 20 -10.22 10.69 -6.10
CA LEU A 20 -10.95 9.64 -5.38
C LEU A 20 -10.27 9.33 -4.04
N GLU A 21 -8.94 9.18 -4.03
CA GLU A 21 -8.15 8.96 -2.82
C GLU A 21 -8.39 10.07 -1.79
N ARG A 22 -8.36 11.34 -2.22
CA ARG A 22 -8.66 12.50 -1.36
C ARG A 22 -10.10 12.45 -0.82
N ASN A 23 -11.08 12.14 -1.67
CA ASN A 23 -12.48 12.06 -1.22
C ASN A 23 -12.70 10.95 -0.17
N ILE A 24 -11.95 9.85 -0.28
CA ILE A 24 -11.98 8.77 0.71
C ILE A 24 -11.29 9.24 2.00
N SER A 25 -10.07 9.79 1.91
CA SER A 25 -9.30 10.21 3.08
C SER A 25 -9.95 11.34 3.90
N GLU A 26 -10.68 12.22 3.22
CA GLU A 26 -11.45 13.28 3.88
C GLU A 26 -12.85 12.82 4.32
N GLY A 27 -13.19 11.54 4.16
CA GLY A 27 -14.46 10.96 4.58
C GLY A 27 -15.68 11.39 3.76
N ARG A 28 -15.48 12.08 2.63
CA ARG A 28 -16.57 12.41 1.69
C ARG A 28 -17.11 11.17 0.99
N MET A 29 -16.27 10.17 0.79
CA MET A 29 -16.65 8.82 0.38
C MET A 29 -16.42 7.88 1.56
N LYS A 30 -17.49 7.25 2.03
CA LYS A 30 -17.45 6.43 3.25
C LYS A 30 -17.01 4.99 2.98
N PRO A 31 -16.36 4.29 3.91
CA PRO A 31 -16.14 2.86 3.82
C PRO A 31 -17.45 2.12 3.50
N GLY A 32 -17.39 1.19 2.54
CA GLY A 32 -18.54 0.47 2.01
C GLY A 32 -19.35 1.21 0.94
N GLU A 33 -19.11 2.51 0.74
CA GLU A 33 -19.84 3.29 -0.27
C GLU A 33 -19.56 2.78 -1.68
N ARG A 34 -20.63 2.67 -2.45
CA ARG A 34 -20.57 2.14 -3.82
C ARG A 34 -20.14 3.20 -4.82
N ILE A 35 -19.15 2.86 -5.63
CA ILE A 35 -18.62 3.67 -6.71
C ILE A 35 -19.03 3.04 -8.05
N ARG A 36 -19.70 3.83 -8.89
CA ARG A 36 -20.10 3.41 -10.26
C ARG A 36 -19.34 4.22 -11.29
N GLU A 37 -18.67 3.56 -12.23
CA GLU A 37 -17.94 4.22 -13.33
C GLU A 37 -18.84 5.22 -14.09
N LYS A 38 -20.12 4.87 -14.31
CA LYS A 38 -21.08 5.70 -15.02
C LYS A 38 -21.33 7.02 -14.29
N ASP A 39 -21.54 6.95 -12.98
CA ASP A 39 -21.88 8.13 -12.18
C ASP A 39 -20.68 9.09 -12.10
N LEU A 40 -19.46 8.54 -11.95
CA LEU A 40 -18.24 9.34 -12.01
C LEU A 40 -18.03 9.98 -13.39
N SER A 41 -18.26 9.24 -14.46
CA SER A 41 -18.14 9.76 -15.84
C SER A 41 -19.08 10.95 -16.08
N GLN A 42 -20.31 10.86 -15.60
CA GLN A 42 -21.28 11.94 -15.70
C GLN A 42 -20.90 13.16 -14.84
N ARG A 43 -20.46 12.93 -13.59
CA ARG A 43 -20.10 14.03 -12.68
C ARG A 43 -18.83 14.76 -13.09
N LEU A 44 -17.84 14.03 -13.62
CA LEU A 44 -16.55 14.60 -14.00
C LEU A 44 -16.47 15.07 -15.44
N GLY A 45 -17.48 14.74 -16.28
CA GLY A 45 -17.50 15.12 -17.68
C GLY A 45 -16.41 14.44 -18.52
N ILE A 46 -15.93 13.25 -18.11
CA ILE A 46 -14.84 12.54 -18.78
C ILE A 46 -15.28 11.13 -19.20
N SER A 47 -14.56 10.53 -20.14
CA SER A 47 -14.82 9.15 -20.58
C SER A 47 -14.59 8.12 -19.46
N ARG A 48 -15.17 6.93 -19.59
CA ARG A 48 -15.06 5.88 -18.58
C ARG A 48 -13.67 5.24 -18.52
N THR A 49 -12.86 5.34 -19.55
CA THR A 49 -11.53 4.70 -19.61
C THR A 49 -10.60 5.17 -18.48
N PRO A 50 -10.28 6.48 -18.36
CA PRO A 50 -9.41 6.95 -17.29
C PRO A 50 -9.99 6.71 -15.89
N ILE A 51 -11.32 6.70 -15.75
CA ILE A 51 -11.99 6.38 -14.49
C ILE A 51 -11.77 4.92 -14.12
N ARG A 52 -11.93 3.99 -15.05
CA ARG A 52 -11.69 2.57 -14.83
C ARG A 52 -10.25 2.28 -14.49
N GLU A 53 -9.31 2.90 -15.20
CA GLU A 53 -7.88 2.76 -14.90
C GLU A 53 -7.54 3.29 -13.50
N ALA A 54 -8.10 4.41 -13.08
CA ALA A 54 -7.93 4.95 -11.74
C ALA A 54 -8.53 4.02 -10.67
N LEU A 55 -9.72 3.46 -10.91
CA LEU A 55 -10.36 2.51 -10.00
C LEU A 55 -9.58 1.20 -9.92
N LEU A 56 -9.01 0.71 -11.02
CA LEU A 56 -8.11 -0.45 -11.00
C LEU A 56 -6.83 -0.17 -10.19
N LYS A 57 -6.25 1.02 -10.31
CA LYS A 57 -5.11 1.44 -9.48
C LYS A 57 -5.47 1.47 -7.99
N LEU A 58 -6.65 2.01 -7.64
CA LEU A 58 -7.15 2.04 -6.27
C LEU A 58 -7.45 0.63 -5.74
N GLU A 59 -7.93 -0.29 -6.58
CA GLU A 59 -8.14 -1.69 -6.22
C GLU A 59 -6.80 -2.39 -5.95
N MET A 60 -5.81 -2.21 -6.81
CA MET A 60 -4.45 -2.72 -6.60
C MET A 60 -3.82 -2.16 -5.32
N ALA A 61 -4.07 -0.89 -5.02
CA ALA A 61 -3.66 -0.26 -3.76
C ALA A 61 -4.48 -0.75 -2.54
N GLY A 62 -5.54 -1.55 -2.75
CA GLY A 62 -6.38 -2.06 -1.68
C GLY A 62 -7.32 -1.03 -1.03
N VAL A 63 -7.57 0.09 -1.71
CA VAL A 63 -8.43 1.18 -1.25
C VAL A 63 -9.90 0.94 -1.61
N VAL A 64 -10.14 0.32 -2.75
CA VAL A 64 -11.47 -0.09 -3.19
C VAL A 64 -11.49 -1.58 -3.51
N VAL A 65 -12.69 -2.14 -3.55
CA VAL A 65 -12.92 -3.55 -3.89
C VAL A 65 -13.87 -3.63 -5.07
N CYS A 66 -13.49 -4.36 -6.11
CA CYS A 66 -14.35 -4.61 -7.26
C CYS A 66 -15.42 -5.65 -6.94
N ASN A 67 -16.67 -5.29 -7.18
CA ASN A 67 -17.78 -6.23 -7.12
C ASN A 67 -18.06 -6.86 -8.49
N SER A 68 -18.78 -7.96 -8.51
CA SER A 68 -19.32 -8.50 -9.75
C SER A 68 -20.14 -7.41 -10.47
N ARG A 69 -19.95 -7.20 -11.79
CA ARG A 69 -20.65 -6.22 -12.64
C ARG A 69 -20.07 -4.80 -12.71
N ARG A 70 -18.74 -4.63 -12.58
CA ARG A 70 -18.05 -3.35 -12.83
C ARG A 70 -18.50 -2.21 -11.90
N SER A 71 -18.75 -2.52 -10.66
CA SER A 71 -18.91 -1.55 -9.59
C SER A 71 -17.84 -1.81 -8.53
N TYR A 72 -17.43 -0.75 -7.88
CA TYR A 72 -16.44 -0.79 -6.80
C TYR A 72 -17.12 -0.33 -5.51
N ASN A 73 -16.61 -0.77 -4.38
CA ASN A 73 -16.95 -0.19 -3.10
C ASN A 73 -15.67 0.32 -2.43
N VAL A 74 -15.77 1.40 -1.69
CA VAL A 74 -14.70 1.81 -0.77
C VAL A 74 -14.46 0.65 0.20
N ARG A 75 -13.21 0.21 0.35
CA ARG A 75 -12.88 -0.90 1.24
C ARG A 75 -13.28 -0.57 2.68
N ILE A 76 -13.76 -1.55 3.39
CA ILE A 76 -13.95 -1.50 4.84
C ILE A 76 -12.75 -2.24 5.42
N LEU A 77 -11.93 -1.57 6.22
CA LEU A 77 -10.87 -2.23 6.97
C LEU A 77 -11.45 -2.84 8.24
N THR A 78 -11.04 -4.06 8.53
CA THR A 78 -11.33 -4.75 9.80
C THR A 78 -10.10 -4.69 10.71
N ALA A 79 -10.30 -4.96 12.01
CA ALA A 79 -9.17 -5.10 12.94
C ALA A 79 -8.17 -6.18 12.51
N VAL A 80 -8.65 -7.25 11.85
CA VAL A 80 -7.79 -8.30 11.29
C VAL A 80 -6.96 -7.76 10.14
N ASP A 81 -7.56 -7.02 9.19
CA ASP A 81 -6.81 -6.39 8.09
C ASP A 81 -5.68 -5.49 8.61
N VAL A 82 -5.98 -4.71 9.67
CA VAL A 82 -4.99 -3.82 10.29
C VAL A 82 -3.88 -4.62 10.96
N SER A 83 -4.22 -5.70 11.69
CA SER A 83 -3.22 -6.59 12.30
C SER A 83 -2.25 -7.18 11.26
N GLU A 84 -2.78 -7.68 10.15
CA GLU A 84 -1.98 -8.24 9.06
C GLU A 84 -1.09 -7.18 8.39
N ILE A 85 -1.60 -5.95 8.24
CA ILE A 85 -0.83 -4.82 7.69
C ILE A 85 0.30 -4.43 8.63
N PHE A 86 0.04 -4.32 9.93
CA PHE A 86 1.07 -4.00 10.95
C PHE A 86 2.17 -5.06 10.96
N GLU A 87 1.82 -6.34 10.95
CA GLU A 87 2.79 -7.43 10.90
C GLU A 87 3.70 -7.33 9.66
N MET A 88 3.10 -7.14 8.47
CA MET A 88 3.87 -6.98 7.24
C MET A 88 4.81 -5.78 7.29
N LEU A 89 4.34 -4.61 7.75
CA LEU A 89 5.16 -3.40 7.84
C LEU A 89 6.29 -3.57 8.87
N GLY A 90 6.00 -4.17 10.01
CA GLY A 90 7.02 -4.46 11.03
C GLY A 90 8.16 -5.31 10.50
N ILE A 91 7.83 -6.37 9.75
CA ILE A 91 8.84 -7.25 9.13
C ILE A 91 9.62 -6.49 8.04
N LEU A 92 8.94 -5.83 7.12
CA LEU A 92 9.57 -5.21 5.95
C LEU A 92 10.36 -3.96 6.31
N GLU A 93 9.76 -3.02 7.03
CA GLU A 93 10.43 -1.78 7.43
C GLU A 93 11.51 -2.04 8.48
N GLY A 94 11.26 -2.94 9.45
CA GLY A 94 12.26 -3.33 10.42
C GLY A 94 13.51 -3.94 9.78
N ALA A 95 13.34 -4.83 8.79
CA ALA A 95 14.44 -5.38 8.02
C ALA A 95 15.15 -4.31 7.17
N ALA A 96 14.39 -3.38 6.56
CA ALA A 96 14.94 -2.31 5.74
C ALA A 96 15.81 -1.37 6.58
N VAL A 97 15.30 -0.86 7.70
CA VAL A 97 16.05 0.12 8.52
C VAL A 97 17.27 -0.50 9.19
N SER A 98 17.21 -1.75 9.63
CA SER A 98 18.39 -2.44 10.19
C SER A 98 19.50 -2.67 9.17
N SER A 99 19.14 -2.84 7.88
CA SER A 99 20.11 -3.17 6.83
C SER A 99 20.65 -1.94 6.09
N PHE A 100 19.86 -0.88 5.94
CA PHE A 100 20.16 0.23 5.03
C PHE A 100 20.21 1.61 5.68
N ALA A 101 19.64 1.80 6.87
CA ALA A 101 19.62 3.11 7.54
C ALA A 101 21.01 3.62 7.97
N GLN A 102 22.05 2.80 7.86
CA GLN A 102 23.44 3.15 8.18
C GLN A 102 23.98 4.35 7.39
N GLU A 103 23.33 4.71 6.28
CA GLU A 103 23.69 5.83 5.40
C GLU A 103 22.92 7.12 5.74
N ILE A 104 22.15 7.18 6.84
CA ILE A 104 21.43 8.38 7.25
C ILE A 104 22.40 9.47 7.66
N THR A 105 22.21 10.69 7.10
CA THR A 105 23.00 11.89 7.40
C THR A 105 22.38 12.72 8.51
N GLU A 106 23.13 13.67 9.08
CA GLU A 106 22.62 14.60 10.11
C GLU A 106 21.49 15.50 9.56
N GLU A 107 21.56 15.89 8.28
CA GLU A 107 20.50 16.65 7.61
C GLU A 107 19.22 15.84 7.53
N GLU A 108 19.31 14.54 7.27
CA GLU A 108 18.15 13.65 7.22
C GLU A 108 17.58 13.36 8.61
N LEU A 109 18.42 13.27 9.64
CA LEU A 109 17.96 13.22 11.04
C LEU A 109 17.19 14.49 11.41
N ALA A 110 17.68 15.67 10.99
CA ALA A 110 16.97 16.93 11.18
C ALA A 110 15.62 16.97 10.41
N LEU A 111 15.54 16.38 9.21
CA LEU A 111 14.28 16.23 8.48
C LEU A 111 13.30 15.32 9.23
N LEU A 112 13.76 14.23 9.82
CA LEU A 112 12.91 13.34 10.64
C LEU A 112 12.33 14.10 11.83
N GLU A 113 13.13 14.90 12.52
CA GLU A 113 12.68 15.74 13.63
C GLU A 113 11.62 16.77 13.16
N GLN A 114 11.89 17.45 12.03
CA GLN A 114 10.96 18.41 11.45
C GLN A 114 9.62 17.76 11.09
N TYR A 115 9.64 16.58 10.44
CA TYR A 115 8.42 15.88 10.06
C TYR A 115 7.64 15.40 11.28
N ASN A 116 8.32 14.89 12.31
CA ASN A 116 7.66 14.51 13.56
C ASN A 116 7.04 15.69 14.29
N GLN A 117 7.69 16.86 14.26
CA GLN A 117 7.12 18.10 14.78
C GLN A 117 5.86 18.51 14.00
N LYS A 118 5.90 18.44 12.65
CA LYS A 118 4.74 18.73 11.80
C LYS A 118 3.58 17.78 12.05
N MET A 119 3.88 16.52 12.30
CA MET A 119 2.88 15.54 12.73
C MET A 119 2.20 15.97 14.04
N ALA A 120 2.97 16.37 15.04
CA ALA A 120 2.42 16.83 16.32
C ALA A 120 1.58 18.11 16.16
N GLU A 121 1.97 19.05 15.31
CA GLU A 121 1.25 20.29 15.01
C GLU A 121 -0.09 19.99 14.31
N THR A 122 -0.07 19.17 13.25
CA THR A 122 -1.27 18.82 12.47
C THR A 122 -2.24 17.96 13.28
N ALA A 123 -1.73 17.09 14.14
CA ALA A 123 -2.54 16.34 15.11
C ALA A 123 -3.32 17.27 16.06
N LYS A 124 -2.64 18.25 16.66
CA LYS A 124 -3.28 19.24 17.53
C LYS A 124 -4.33 20.09 16.81
N ALA A 125 -4.11 20.36 15.52
CA ALA A 125 -5.05 21.09 14.68
C ALA A 125 -6.25 20.22 14.21
N GLY A 126 -6.22 18.89 14.44
CA GLY A 126 -7.23 17.96 13.95
C GLY A 126 -7.14 17.68 12.44
N ASP A 127 -6.04 18.08 11.80
CA ASP A 127 -5.80 17.81 10.38
C ASP A 127 -5.11 16.44 10.21
N PHE A 128 -5.93 15.39 10.26
CA PHE A 128 -5.45 14.01 10.15
C PHE A 128 -4.95 13.64 8.75
N HIS A 129 -5.42 14.35 7.72
CA HIS A 129 -4.91 14.15 6.38
C HIS A 129 -3.46 14.66 6.25
N ALA A 130 -3.20 15.88 6.73
CA ALA A 130 -1.83 16.42 6.76
C ALA A 130 -0.92 15.59 7.68
N PHE A 131 -1.44 15.11 8.82
CA PHE A 131 -0.71 14.19 9.70
C PHE A 131 -0.23 12.95 8.93
N GLY A 132 -1.12 12.27 8.21
CA GLY A 132 -0.77 11.10 7.40
C GLY A 132 0.32 11.40 6.37
N GLY A 133 0.24 12.54 5.69
CA GLY A 133 1.24 12.98 4.72
C GLY A 133 2.63 13.25 5.34
N TRP A 134 2.69 13.80 6.56
CA TRP A 134 3.96 13.97 7.27
C TRP A 134 4.53 12.65 7.77
N ASN A 135 3.66 11.76 8.23
CA ASN A 135 4.05 10.41 8.64
C ASN A 135 4.63 9.60 7.46
N GLU A 136 4.01 9.67 6.29
CA GLU A 136 4.53 9.04 5.07
C GLU A 136 5.95 9.55 4.76
N LYS A 137 6.15 10.88 4.76
CA LYS A 137 7.47 11.49 4.52
C LYS A 137 8.51 11.06 5.56
N PHE A 138 8.12 10.91 6.82
CA PHE A 138 9.00 10.44 7.88
C PHE A 138 9.55 9.04 7.55
N HIS A 139 8.67 8.09 7.25
CA HIS A 139 9.07 6.74 6.87
C HIS A 139 9.88 6.70 5.58
N ASP A 140 9.55 7.56 4.62
CA ASP A 140 10.24 7.62 3.33
C ASP A 140 11.70 8.04 3.46
N VAL A 141 12.05 8.92 4.40
CA VAL A 141 13.47 9.26 4.69
C VAL A 141 14.25 7.99 5.04
N LEU A 142 13.73 7.17 5.95
CA LEU A 142 14.38 5.94 6.39
C LEU A 142 14.45 4.89 5.27
N LEU A 143 13.34 4.69 4.57
CA LEU A 143 13.25 3.68 3.51
C LEU A 143 13.97 4.09 2.22
N SER A 144 14.19 5.38 1.98
CA SER A 144 14.94 5.88 0.83
C SER A 144 16.37 5.33 0.78
N LYS A 145 16.94 4.96 1.93
CA LYS A 145 18.26 4.33 2.03
C LYS A 145 18.32 2.92 1.48
N SER A 146 17.17 2.25 1.41
CA SER A 146 17.11 0.92 0.82
C SER A 146 17.35 0.98 -0.69
N ARG A 147 18.34 0.23 -1.18
CA ARG A 147 18.57 0.04 -2.62
C ARG A 147 17.53 -0.88 -3.26
N ASN A 148 16.73 -1.56 -2.46
CA ASN A 148 15.66 -2.43 -2.93
C ASN A 148 14.40 -1.59 -3.23
N ARG A 149 14.29 -1.16 -4.50
CA ARG A 149 13.14 -0.37 -4.98
C ARG A 149 11.82 -1.11 -4.77
N SER A 150 11.78 -2.42 -5.03
CA SER A 150 10.56 -3.22 -4.87
C SER A 150 10.10 -3.26 -3.42
N LEU A 151 11.04 -3.34 -2.46
CA LEU A 151 10.71 -3.27 -1.03
C LEU A 151 10.02 -1.95 -0.68
N ARG A 152 10.58 -0.82 -1.14
CA ARG A 152 9.97 0.49 -0.91
C ARG A 152 8.57 0.58 -1.49
N GLU A 153 8.39 0.20 -2.77
CA GLU A 153 7.09 0.20 -3.44
C GLU A 153 6.04 -0.66 -2.70
N VAL A 154 6.45 -1.80 -2.15
CA VAL A 154 5.57 -2.67 -1.36
C VAL A 154 5.21 -2.02 -0.03
N CYS A 155 6.18 -1.48 0.73
CA CYS A 155 5.93 -0.77 1.99
C CYS A 155 4.95 0.40 1.77
N ASP A 156 5.18 1.23 0.76
CA ASP A 156 4.32 2.36 0.42
C ASP A 156 2.90 1.90 0.08
N SER A 157 2.77 0.87 -0.73
CA SER A 157 1.46 0.31 -1.08
C SER A 157 0.71 -0.22 0.14
N ILE A 158 1.40 -0.85 1.07
CA ILE A 158 0.80 -1.41 2.29
C ILE A 158 0.41 -0.30 3.26
N ARG A 159 1.30 0.69 3.51
CA ARG A 159 1.03 1.84 4.39
C ARG A 159 -0.19 2.64 3.94
N ARG A 160 -0.33 2.90 2.65
CA ARG A 160 -1.48 3.64 2.10
C ARG A 160 -2.81 3.00 2.47
N ARG A 161 -2.88 1.69 2.63
CA ARG A 161 -4.10 0.99 3.05
C ARG A 161 -4.60 1.44 4.42
N ILE A 162 -3.71 1.89 5.31
CA ILE A 162 -4.09 2.40 6.62
C ILE A 162 -4.44 3.89 6.55
N TYR A 163 -3.60 4.69 5.89
CA TYR A 163 -3.71 6.16 5.95
C TYR A 163 -4.78 6.76 5.04
N VAL A 164 -5.24 6.03 4.02
CA VAL A 164 -6.31 6.51 3.14
C VAL A 164 -7.68 6.53 3.82
N PHE A 165 -7.88 5.73 4.88
CA PHE A 165 -9.21 5.67 5.51
C PHE A 165 -9.36 6.73 6.60
N PRO A 166 -10.51 7.46 6.60
CA PRO A 166 -10.77 8.49 7.61
C PRO A 166 -10.87 7.85 8.98
N VAL A 167 -10.14 8.38 9.91
CA VAL A 167 -10.16 7.92 11.29
C VAL A 167 -11.18 8.75 12.08
N ARG A 168 -11.96 8.12 12.96
CA ARG A 168 -12.93 8.83 13.78
C ARG A 168 -12.23 9.79 14.75
N PRO A 169 -12.65 11.07 14.85
CA PRO A 169 -11.89 12.09 15.56
C PRO A 169 -11.62 11.82 17.05
N GLY A 170 -12.42 11.04 17.74
CA GLY A 170 -12.29 10.83 19.19
C GLY A 170 -11.21 9.83 19.60
N SER A 171 -11.09 8.71 18.87
CA SER A 171 -10.21 7.58 19.20
C SER A 171 -8.78 7.74 18.69
N VAL A 172 -8.56 8.65 17.76
CA VAL A 172 -7.31 8.80 17.02
C VAL A 172 -6.25 9.55 17.77
N MET A 173 -6.64 10.49 18.65
CA MET A 173 -5.67 11.39 19.30
C MET A 173 -4.64 10.62 20.15
N SER A 174 -5.03 9.54 20.78
CA SER A 174 -4.11 8.72 21.58
C SER A 174 -3.16 7.90 20.71
N LEU A 175 -3.65 7.31 19.61
CA LEU A 175 -2.83 6.60 18.62
C LEU A 175 -1.80 7.54 17.97
N ILE A 176 -2.25 8.71 17.54
CA ILE A 176 -1.40 9.74 16.95
C ILE A 176 -0.35 10.21 17.94
N GLY A 177 -0.74 10.47 19.19
CA GLY A 177 0.19 10.85 20.26
C GLY A 177 1.22 9.76 20.55
N GLN A 178 0.84 8.48 20.46
CA GLN A 178 1.75 7.37 20.59
C GLN A 178 2.74 7.33 19.41
N SER A 179 2.27 7.43 18.17
CA SER A 179 3.10 7.45 16.97
C SER A 179 4.15 8.56 17.02
N VAL A 180 3.76 9.77 17.42
CA VAL A 180 4.72 10.91 17.59
C VAL A 180 5.80 10.58 18.64
N ARG A 181 5.44 9.94 19.76
CA ARG A 181 6.44 9.53 20.78
C ARG A 181 7.35 8.42 20.28
N GLU A 182 6.82 7.45 19.56
CA GLU A 182 7.59 6.36 18.97
C GLU A 182 8.60 6.89 17.95
N HIS A 183 8.22 7.90 17.16
CA HIS A 183 9.13 8.56 16.24
C HIS A 183 10.31 9.25 16.94
N VAL A 184 10.11 9.82 18.13
CA VAL A 184 11.22 10.36 18.92
C VAL A 184 12.23 9.26 19.26
N GLU A 185 11.76 8.07 19.63
CA GLU A 185 12.65 6.95 19.94
C GLU A 185 13.34 6.41 18.66
N ILE A 186 12.64 6.34 17.54
CA ILE A 186 13.21 5.98 16.22
C ILE A 186 14.37 6.92 15.88
N ILE A 187 14.19 8.24 16.02
CA ILE A 187 15.24 9.25 15.76
C ILE A 187 16.40 9.05 16.71
N ARG A 188 16.14 8.81 18.01
CA ARG A 188 17.17 8.56 19.01
C ARG A 188 18.05 7.34 18.66
N LEU A 189 17.41 6.23 18.25
CA LEU A 189 18.13 5.02 17.87
C LEU A 189 18.92 5.22 16.58
N ALA A 190 18.36 5.92 15.60
CA ALA A 190 19.05 6.25 14.36
C ALA A 190 20.27 7.16 14.62
N ARG A 191 20.16 8.16 15.49
CA ARG A 191 21.28 9.03 15.89
C ARG A 191 22.36 8.27 16.68
N ALA A 192 21.95 7.31 17.49
CA ALA A 192 22.88 6.41 18.19
C ALA A 192 23.55 5.38 17.26
N LYS A 193 23.09 5.30 15.99
CA LYS A 193 23.54 4.31 15.00
C LYS A 193 23.34 2.87 15.47
N ASP A 194 22.33 2.64 16.32
CA ASP A 194 21.95 1.30 16.76
C ASP A 194 20.90 0.70 15.82
N TRP A 195 21.39 0.28 14.66
CA TRP A 195 20.55 -0.21 13.57
C TRP A 195 19.80 -1.51 13.92
N ALA A 196 20.40 -2.34 14.76
CA ALA A 196 19.78 -3.57 15.21
C ALA A 196 18.59 -3.27 16.14
N ALA A 197 18.79 -2.38 17.12
CA ALA A 197 17.72 -1.93 18.00
C ALA A 197 16.65 -1.15 17.24
N LEU A 198 17.03 -0.33 16.25
CA LEU A 198 16.10 0.40 15.40
C LEU A 198 15.17 -0.55 14.63
N GLY A 199 15.73 -1.58 13.98
CA GLY A 199 14.94 -2.57 13.26
C GLY A 199 14.01 -3.38 14.17
N ALA A 200 14.50 -3.75 15.36
CA ALA A 200 13.69 -4.42 16.38
C ALA A 200 12.55 -3.50 16.87
N TYR A 201 12.84 -2.21 17.08
CA TYR A 201 11.84 -1.24 17.51
C TYR A 201 10.71 -1.06 16.48
N PHE A 202 11.07 -1.01 15.19
CA PHE A 202 10.06 -0.98 14.12
C PHE A 202 9.14 -2.19 14.16
N ARG A 203 9.72 -3.40 14.31
CA ARG A 203 8.96 -4.65 14.28
C ARG A 203 8.14 -4.87 15.56
N ASP A 204 8.77 -4.65 16.73
CA ASP A 204 8.24 -5.13 18.01
C ASP A 204 7.48 -4.04 18.79
N VAL A 205 7.61 -2.77 18.40
CA VAL A 205 6.96 -1.62 19.05
C VAL A 205 6.14 -0.81 18.04
N HIS A 206 6.79 -0.20 17.06
CA HIS A 206 6.15 0.79 16.17
C HIS A 206 5.05 0.17 15.29
N TRP A 207 5.28 -1.01 14.72
CA TRP A 207 4.29 -1.76 13.97
C TRP A 207 3.70 -2.93 14.75
N ASN A 208 3.79 -2.91 16.08
CA ASN A 208 3.20 -3.96 16.90
C ASN A 208 1.70 -3.72 17.07
N TYR A 209 0.89 -4.60 16.47
CA TYR A 209 -0.56 -4.53 16.57
C TYR A 209 -1.07 -4.55 18.02
N HIS A 210 -0.48 -5.39 18.90
CA HIS A 210 -0.92 -5.50 20.30
C HIS A 210 -0.69 -4.22 21.09
N SER A 211 0.35 -3.44 20.77
CA SER A 211 0.61 -2.14 21.38
C SER A 211 -0.44 -1.10 20.95
N HIS A 212 -1.09 -1.31 19.81
CA HIS A 212 -2.07 -0.42 19.21
C HIS A 212 -3.52 -0.96 19.34
N LEU A 213 -3.69 -2.16 19.90
CA LEU A 213 -4.99 -2.85 19.98
C LEU A 213 -6.11 -1.99 20.55
N PRO A 214 -5.95 -1.27 21.67
CA PRO A 214 -7.04 -0.44 22.22
C PRO A 214 -7.58 0.60 21.23
N TYR A 215 -6.71 1.13 20.40
CA TYR A 215 -7.07 2.14 19.40
C TYR A 215 -7.66 1.53 18.14
N VAL A 216 -7.10 0.39 17.71
CA VAL A 216 -7.63 -0.34 16.56
C VAL A 216 -9.04 -0.84 16.84
N GLU A 217 -9.28 -1.40 18.00
CA GLU A 217 -10.62 -1.84 18.40
C GLU A 217 -11.61 -0.67 18.48
N GLU A 218 -11.21 0.48 19.03
CA GLU A 218 -12.06 1.66 19.08
C GLU A 218 -12.41 2.21 17.71
N VAL A 219 -11.43 2.28 16.80
CA VAL A 219 -11.59 2.81 15.44
C VAL A 219 -12.41 1.87 14.57
N TYR A 220 -12.16 0.57 14.68
CA TYR A 220 -12.78 -0.47 13.84
C TYR A 220 -13.85 -1.28 14.57
N ALA A 221 -14.15 -0.97 15.86
CA ALA A 221 -15.25 -1.55 16.61
C ALA A 221 -16.58 -1.27 15.90
N GLY A 222 -17.31 -2.32 15.60
CA GLY A 222 -18.58 -2.24 14.87
C GLY A 222 -18.47 -2.49 13.37
N THR A 223 -17.29 -2.79 12.87
CA THR A 223 -17.14 -3.39 11.54
C THR A 223 -17.32 -4.90 11.70
N PRO A 224 -18.43 -5.51 11.22
CA PRO A 224 -18.64 -6.95 11.38
C PRO A 224 -17.47 -7.72 10.77
N ALA A 225 -16.91 -8.68 11.49
CA ALA A 225 -15.85 -9.57 11.02
C ALA A 225 -16.23 -10.37 9.74
N GLY A 226 -17.49 -10.29 9.32
CA GLY A 226 -18.07 -10.97 8.16
C GLY A 226 -18.34 -10.07 6.94
N SER A 227 -18.06 -8.76 6.97
CA SER A 227 -18.24 -7.89 5.79
C SER A 227 -17.11 -8.02 4.76
N SER A 228 -16.11 -8.85 5.02
CA SER A 228 -15.08 -9.28 4.09
C SER A 228 -15.57 -10.40 3.16
N GLU A 229 -16.77 -10.26 2.57
CA GLU A 229 -17.16 -11.12 1.44
C GLU A 229 -16.24 -10.92 0.19
N ALA A 230 -15.31 -9.97 0.29
CA ALA A 230 -14.34 -9.65 -0.75
C ALA A 230 -12.96 -10.30 -0.57
N ALA A 231 -12.71 -10.99 0.55
CA ALA A 231 -11.45 -11.71 0.77
C ALA A 231 -11.52 -13.19 0.34
N LYS A 232 -12.27 -13.51 -0.70
CA LYS A 232 -11.98 -14.76 -1.42
C LYS A 232 -10.66 -14.56 -2.15
N PRO A 233 -9.65 -15.42 -1.91
CA PRO A 233 -8.39 -15.33 -2.64
C PRO A 233 -8.72 -15.34 -4.12
N LEU A 234 -8.19 -14.38 -4.87
CA LEU A 234 -8.29 -14.38 -6.34
C LEU A 234 -7.88 -15.76 -6.82
N PRO A 235 -8.76 -16.48 -7.55
CA PRO A 235 -8.37 -17.75 -8.11
C PRO A 235 -7.17 -17.46 -9.01
N LEU A 236 -6.03 -18.07 -8.70
CA LEU A 236 -4.86 -18.06 -9.55
C LEU A 236 -5.34 -18.43 -10.95
N ARG A 237 -5.31 -17.47 -11.88
CA ARG A 237 -5.66 -17.72 -13.28
C ARG A 237 -4.75 -18.84 -13.73
N ARG A 238 -5.29 -20.08 -13.78
CA ARG A 238 -4.62 -21.17 -14.45
C ARG A 238 -4.39 -20.69 -15.88
N ARG A 239 -3.15 -20.50 -16.26
CA ARG A 239 -2.77 -20.37 -17.66
C ARG A 239 -3.37 -21.57 -18.36
N SER A 240 -4.38 -21.34 -19.20
CA SER A 240 -4.85 -22.36 -20.11
C SER A 240 -3.70 -22.62 -21.07
N THR A 241 -2.97 -23.68 -20.83
CA THR A 241 -2.13 -24.29 -21.85
C THR A 241 -3.11 -24.82 -22.89
N ARG A 242 -3.35 -24.05 -23.94
CA ARG A 242 -3.93 -24.58 -25.16
C ARG A 242 -2.97 -25.66 -25.65
N GLY A 243 -3.36 -26.92 -25.45
CA GLY A 243 -2.70 -28.05 -26.02
C GLY A 243 -2.76 -27.92 -27.55
N SER A 244 -1.61 -27.68 -28.15
CA SER A 244 -1.42 -27.88 -29.56
C SER A 244 -1.49 -29.39 -29.78
N SER A 245 -2.63 -29.87 -30.27
CA SER A 245 -2.78 -31.24 -30.79
C SER A 245 -1.89 -31.38 -32.01
N VAL A 246 -0.70 -31.96 -31.80
CA VAL A 246 0.13 -32.44 -32.92
C VAL A 246 -0.54 -33.71 -33.44
N SER A 247 -1.14 -33.59 -34.62
CA SER A 247 -1.66 -34.70 -35.43
C SER A 247 -0.49 -35.61 -35.84
N THR A 248 -0.40 -36.78 -35.25
CA THR A 248 0.52 -37.85 -35.69
C THR A 248 -0.08 -38.58 -36.85
N THR A 249 0.33 -38.22 -38.06
CA THR A 249 0.13 -39.01 -39.27
C THR A 249 1.05 -40.23 -39.23
N LYS A 250 0.47 -41.40 -39.10
CA LYS A 250 1.14 -42.71 -39.27
C LYS A 250 1.59 -42.88 -40.72
N GLY A 251 2.88 -42.76 -40.97
CA GLY A 251 3.53 -43.18 -42.21
C GLY A 251 4.34 -44.44 -41.97
N LYS A 252 3.82 -45.59 -42.42
CA LYS A 252 4.56 -46.86 -42.54
C LYS A 252 5.67 -46.71 -43.55
N ARG A 253 6.94 -46.99 -43.19
CA ARG A 253 7.94 -47.50 -44.13
C ARG A 253 8.86 -48.50 -43.46
N LYS A 254 9.04 -49.62 -44.21
CA LYS A 254 9.80 -50.83 -43.89
C LYS A 254 11.33 -50.62 -43.91
N LYS A 255 11.95 -51.42 -43.04
CA LYS A 255 13.23 -52.14 -43.15
C LYS A 255 14.29 -51.63 -44.14
N GLN A 256 15.48 -51.38 -43.64
CA GLN A 256 16.65 -52.17 -44.12
C GLN A 256 17.79 -52.08 -43.09
N ILE A 257 18.30 -53.28 -42.80
CA ILE A 257 19.45 -53.58 -41.96
C ILE A 257 20.70 -53.38 -42.84
N ALA A 258 21.72 -52.71 -42.31
CA ALA A 258 23.10 -52.90 -42.77
C ALA A 258 24.05 -52.79 -41.57
N VAL A 259 24.65 -53.93 -41.27
CA VAL A 259 25.80 -54.12 -40.42
C VAL A 259 27.04 -53.76 -41.23
N VAL A 260 27.94 -52.91 -40.67
CA VAL A 260 29.38 -52.99 -40.99
C VAL A 260 30.18 -52.62 -39.73
N LYS A 261 31.10 -53.51 -39.40
CA LYS A 261 32.17 -53.45 -38.45
C LYS A 261 33.23 -52.39 -38.88
N SER A 262 33.77 -51.73 -38.00
CA SER A 262 35.19 -51.66 -37.65
C SER A 262 35.37 -50.74 -36.43
#